data_26353867e74399148744f7c1bfba35da
#
_entry.id   26353867e74399148744f7c1bfba35da
#
_cell.length_a   1.000
_cell.length_b   1.000
_cell.length_c   1.000
_cell.angle_alpha   90.00
_cell.angle_beta   90.00
_cell.angle_gamma   90.00
#
_symmetry.space_group_name_H-M   'P 1'
#
loop_
_entity.id
_entity.type
_entity.pdbx_description
1 polymer ?
#
loop_
_entity_poly.entity_id
_entity_poly.type
_entity_poly.pdbx_seq_one_letter_code
_entity_poly.pdbx_strand_id
1 'polypeptide(L)' 'MSGREDLTRAALENPDEVRQSRIDPQVLLFFKAEATRRWTCAVIKRTAEGAFLITAYTTDAIKEGIRVWPK' A
#
# COMPACT_ATOMS: atom_id res chain seq x y z
N MET A 1 -2.70 -17.28 -13.95
CA MET A 1 -2.30 -15.98 -13.87
C MET A 1 -2.96 -15.24 -12.76
N SER A 2 -2.28 -14.46 -12.19
CA SER A 2 -2.76 -13.91 -10.99
C SER A 2 -3.04 -12.42 -11.13
N GLY A 3 -4.26 -12.02 -10.98
CA GLY A 3 -4.61 -10.62 -10.94
C GLY A 3 -3.99 -9.89 -9.76
N ARG A 4 -3.47 -10.65 -8.81
CA ARG A 4 -2.89 -10.07 -7.62
C ARG A 4 -1.62 -9.30 -7.88
N GLU A 5 -0.77 -9.82 -8.77
CA GLU A 5 0.45 -9.13 -9.11
C GLU A 5 0.16 -7.82 -9.81
N ASP A 6 -0.84 -7.82 -10.68
CA ASP A 6 -1.23 -6.60 -11.38
C ASP A 6 -1.81 -5.58 -10.41
N LEU A 7 -2.63 -6.03 -9.46
CA LEU A 7 -3.21 -5.14 -8.47
C LEU A 7 -2.15 -4.56 -7.55
N THR A 8 -1.18 -5.38 -7.16
CA THR A 8 -0.07 -4.91 -6.32
C THR A 8 0.75 -3.88 -7.06
N ARG A 9 1.06 -4.15 -8.33
CA ARG A 9 1.82 -3.21 -9.13
C ARG A 9 1.06 -1.90 -9.29
N ALA A 10 -0.25 -1.96 -9.55
CA ALA A 10 -1.05 -0.76 -9.68
C ALA A 10 -1.04 0.05 -8.39
N ALA A 11 -1.06 -0.61 -7.24
CA ALA A 11 -1.01 0.08 -5.96
C ALA A 11 0.31 0.81 -5.78
N LEU A 12 1.41 0.22 -6.26
CA LEU A 12 2.72 0.84 -6.11
C LEU A 12 2.96 1.95 -7.12
N GLU A 13 2.49 1.78 -8.35
CA GLU A 13 2.74 2.75 -9.40
C GLU A 13 1.75 3.89 -9.41
N ASN A 14 0.53 3.61 -8.99
CA ASN A 14 -0.54 4.61 -9.11
C ASN A 14 -1.51 4.48 -7.95
N PRO A 15 -1.04 4.67 -6.72
CA PRO A 15 -1.90 4.48 -5.56
C PRO A 15 -2.95 5.57 -5.44
N ASP A 16 -4.06 5.24 -4.81
CA ASP A 16 -5.07 6.22 -4.49
C ASP A 16 -4.77 6.90 -3.16
N GLU A 17 -4.07 6.21 -2.28
CA GLU A 17 -3.67 6.77 -0.99
C GLU A 17 -2.43 6.07 -0.49
N VAL A 18 -1.54 6.82 0.15
CA VAL A 18 -0.34 6.27 0.78
C VAL A 18 -0.36 6.67 2.24
N ARG A 19 -0.11 5.72 3.11
CA ARG A 19 -0.03 5.96 4.55
C ARG A 19 1.28 5.45 5.09
N GLN A 20 1.72 6.06 6.18
CA GLN A 20 2.94 5.66 6.87
C GLN A 20 2.55 4.91 8.12
N SER A 21 3.21 3.79 8.39
CA SER A 21 2.93 3.01 9.59
C SER A 21 3.25 3.85 10.84
N ARG A 22 2.40 3.74 11.84
CA ARG A 22 2.64 4.44 13.11
C ARG A 22 3.72 3.77 13.92
N ILE A 23 3.92 2.50 13.71
CA ILE A 23 4.88 1.72 14.48
C ILE A 23 6.28 1.87 13.90
N ASP A 24 6.37 1.86 12.57
CA ASP A 24 7.66 1.90 11.89
C ASP A 24 7.58 2.92 10.76
N PRO A 25 8.18 4.11 10.92
CA PRO A 25 8.10 5.15 9.90
C PRO A 25 8.72 4.76 8.56
N GLN A 26 9.50 3.69 8.52
CA GLN A 26 10.07 3.24 7.25
C GLN A 26 9.13 2.34 6.47
N VAL A 27 7.99 1.99 7.07
CA VAL A 27 7.00 1.15 6.42
C VAL A 27 5.90 2.02 5.83
N LEU A 28 5.65 1.85 4.55
CA LEU A 28 4.60 2.59 3.83
C LEU A 28 3.54 1.63 3.34
N LEU A 29 2.32 2.11 3.37
CA LEU A 29 1.14 1.35 2.94
C LEU A 29 0.55 2.04 1.72
N PHE A 30 0.59 1.35 0.58
CA PHE A 30 0.08 1.90 -0.67
C PHE A 30 -1.28 1.28 -0.94
N PHE A 31 -2.31 2.10 -0.95
CA PHE A 31 -3.68 1.65 -1.15
C PHE A 31 -4.19 1.99 -2.54
N LYS A 32 -4.79 1.02 -3.18
CA LYS A 32 -5.43 1.20 -4.48
C LYS A 32 -6.83 0.64 -4.44
N ALA A 33 -7.81 1.46 -4.80
CA ALA A 33 -9.20 1.03 -4.83
C ALA A 33 -9.41 0.01 -5.94
N GLU A 34 -9.98 -1.14 -5.60
CA GLU A 34 -10.33 -2.17 -6.57
C GLU A 34 -11.79 -2.10 -6.94
N ALA A 35 -12.62 -1.85 -5.94
CA ALA A 35 -14.06 -1.82 -6.08
C ALA A 35 -14.62 -1.04 -4.92
N THR A 36 -15.94 -0.88 -4.89
CA THR A 36 -16.60 -0.24 -3.77
C THR A 36 -16.25 -0.98 -2.48
N ARG A 37 -15.68 -0.27 -1.53
CA ARG A 37 -15.31 -0.81 -0.21
C ARG A 37 -14.26 -1.92 -0.28
N ARG A 38 -13.43 -1.89 -1.32
CA ARG A 38 -12.35 -2.87 -1.42
C ARG A 38 -11.09 -2.20 -1.93
N TRP A 39 -10.00 -2.44 -1.22
CA TRP A 39 -8.71 -1.83 -1.53
C TRP A 39 -7.63 -2.89 -1.58
N THR A 40 -6.69 -2.71 -2.47
CA THR A 40 -5.45 -3.48 -2.44
C THR A 40 -4.42 -2.67 -1.67
N CYS A 41 -3.80 -3.28 -0.68
CA CYS A 41 -2.76 -2.63 0.11
C CYS A 41 -1.43 -3.34 -0.14
N ALA A 42 -0.45 -2.59 -0.62
CA ALA A 42 0.92 -3.08 -0.77
C ALA A 42 1.76 -2.47 0.33
N VAL A 43 2.43 -3.32 1.10
CA VAL A 43 3.24 -2.88 2.24
C VAL A 43 4.70 -2.88 1.83
N ILE A 44 5.32 -1.71 1.88
CA ILE A 44 6.70 -1.50 1.46
C ILE A 44 7.52 -1.07 2.66
N LYS A 45 8.71 -1.65 2.80
CA LYS A 45 9.66 -1.18 3.80
C LYS A 45 10.81 -0.47 3.10
N ARG A 46 11.12 0.73 3.55
CA ARG A 46 12.24 1.51 3.04
C ARG A 46 13.48 1.22 3.86
N THR A 47 14.61 1.04 3.19
CA THR A 47 15.88 0.79 3.85
C THR A 47 16.93 1.68 3.23
N ALA A 48 18.14 1.66 3.80
CA ALA A 48 19.25 2.44 3.25
C ALA A 48 19.61 1.99 1.84
N GLU A 49 19.33 0.74 1.51
CA GLU A 49 19.66 0.19 0.20
C GLU A 49 18.53 0.30 -0.81
N GLY A 50 17.37 0.82 -0.38
CA GLY A 50 16.24 0.96 -1.25
C GLY A 50 14.96 0.56 -0.52
N ALA A 51 14.01 0.02 -1.28
CA ALA A 51 12.73 -0.37 -0.71
C ALA A 51 12.36 -1.75 -1.23
N PHE A 52 11.62 -2.51 -0.44
CA PHE A 52 11.15 -3.81 -0.87
C PHE A 52 9.74 -4.07 -0.38
N LEU A 53 9.04 -4.91 -1.13
CA LEU A 53 7.67 -5.30 -0.82
C LEU A 53 7.70 -6.37 0.28
N ILE A 54 7.00 -6.08 1.38
CA ILE A 54 6.88 -7.05 2.47
C ILE A 54 5.72 -7.98 2.18
N THR A 55 4.56 -7.42 1.85
CA THR A 55 3.36 -8.19 1.61
C THR A 55 2.34 -7.34 0.90
N ALA A 56 1.28 -7.99 0.42
CA ALA A 56 0.14 -7.29 -0.16
C ALA A 56 -1.11 -8.05 0.25
N TYR A 57 -2.19 -7.29 0.47
CA TYR A 57 -3.44 -7.91 0.87
C TYR A 57 -4.60 -7.01 0.46
N THR A 58 -5.81 -7.54 0.56
CA THR A 58 -7.01 -6.74 0.30
C THR A 58 -7.67 -6.38 1.62
N THR A 59 -8.31 -5.23 1.65
CA THR A 59 -8.99 -4.76 2.84
C THR A 59 -10.25 -4.02 2.42
N ASP A 60 -11.22 -3.94 3.31
CA ASP A 60 -12.46 -3.25 3.04
C ASP A 60 -12.45 -1.81 3.54
N ALA A 61 -11.36 -1.40 4.18
CA ALA A 61 -11.27 -0.04 4.68
C ALA A 61 -9.81 0.34 4.91
N ILE A 62 -9.52 1.63 4.78
CA ILE A 62 -8.20 2.16 5.09
C ILE A 62 -8.26 2.67 6.53
N LYS A 63 -7.64 1.93 7.45
CA LYS A 63 -7.74 2.23 8.87
C LYS A 63 -6.42 2.49 9.55
N GLU A 64 -5.32 2.02 8.98
CA GLU A 64 -4.03 2.07 9.64
C GLU A 64 -3.16 3.18 9.12
N GLY A 65 -2.29 3.67 10.00
CA GLY A 65 -1.25 4.58 9.61
C GLY A 65 -1.70 6.02 9.48
N ILE A 66 -0.75 6.86 9.11
CA ILE A 66 -0.96 8.29 8.94
C ILE A 66 -0.91 8.59 7.44
N ARG A 67 -1.92 9.26 6.93
CA ARG A 67 -1.96 9.59 5.51
C ARG A 67 -0.84 10.56 5.16
N VAL A 68 0.00 10.16 4.21
CA VAL A 68 1.07 11.01 3.72
C VAL A 68 0.83 11.44 2.28
N TRP A 69 -0.08 10.79 1.59
CA TRP A 69 -0.43 11.16 0.22
C TRP A 69 -1.83 10.65 -0.08
N PRO A 70 -2.70 11.40 -0.75
CA PRO A 70 -2.50 12.81 -1.13
C PRO A 70 -2.51 13.71 0.09
N LYS A 71 -1.82 14.80 -0.06
CA LYS A 71 -1.76 15.78 1.04
C LYS A 71 -2.99 16.63 1.11
#